data_8ca0b9544f9c0090d2bdc34dc552ed8b
#
_entry.id   8ca0b9544f9c0090d2bdc34dc552ed8b
#
_cell.length_a   1.000
_cell.length_b   1.000
_cell.length_c   1.000
_cell.angle_alpha   90.00
_cell.angle_beta   90.00
_cell.angle_gamma   90.00
#
_symmetry.space_group_name_H-M   'P 1'
#
loop_
_entity.id
_entity.type
_entity.pdbx_description
1 polymer ?
#
loop_
_entity_poly.entity_id
_entity_poly.type
_entity_poly.pdbx_seq_one_letter_code
_entity_poly.pdbx_strand_id
1 'polypeptide(L)'
;MNLTSIIRPVFNSRLHAIERYESHAEDIQRDTLERLLHEAARTEWGQRYGYDNMHSYEEFAAKVPVSTYEELKGYIDRMRHGERDVLWPGQVKWYAKSSGTTNDKSKFIPVSRDGLHDTHYQGGTDAVALYLHNNPLSRLFDGKALILGGSHAPNYNVANSLVGDLSAILIENINPLVNLVRIPPKKIALLSDFEEKRDRIAEIAIKKNVTNISGVPSWMMAVITRMLELSGKQYLDEVWPNLEVFFHGGVAFTPYREQYHRLIRSTNMHYMETYNASEGFFGLQNDPLDAAMLLMIDYGVFYLSLIHISEPTRPRLIS
;
A
#
# COMPACT_ATOMS: atom_id res chain seq x y z
N MET A 1 16.68 -1.35 27.42
CA MET A 1 15.84 -0.45 26.61
C MET A 1 15.76 -1.09 25.24
N ASN A 2 14.58 -1.41 24.73
CA ASN A 2 14.47 -2.02 23.41
C ASN A 2 14.41 -0.93 22.32
N LEU A 3 14.78 -1.28 21.08
CA LEU A 3 14.84 -0.32 19.97
C LEU A 3 13.46 0.24 19.64
N THR A 4 12.41 -0.56 19.76
CA THR A 4 11.03 -0.17 19.54
C THR A 4 10.60 0.98 20.44
N SER A 5 10.98 0.95 21.72
CA SER A 5 10.65 2.04 22.67
C SER A 5 11.33 3.37 22.31
N ILE A 6 12.51 3.32 21.67
CA ILE A 6 13.23 4.53 21.24
C ILE A 6 12.57 5.13 19.97
N ILE A 7 12.12 4.27 19.06
CA ILE A 7 11.58 4.67 17.75
C ILE A 7 10.09 5.07 17.85
N ARG A 8 9.34 4.47 18.75
CA ARG A 8 7.89 4.70 18.92
C ARG A 8 7.46 6.18 18.88
N PRO A 9 8.13 7.13 19.55
CA PRO A 9 7.71 8.53 19.53
C PRO A 9 7.66 9.17 18.14
N VAL A 10 8.43 8.65 17.18
CA VAL A 10 8.46 9.14 15.78
C VAL A 10 7.08 9.02 15.12
N PHE A 11 6.28 8.04 15.56
CA PHE A 11 4.97 7.76 15.00
C PHE A 11 3.82 8.56 15.65
N ASN A 12 4.05 9.23 16.78
CA ASN A 12 2.99 9.90 17.55
C ASN A 12 2.30 11.04 16.77
N SER A 13 3.05 11.77 15.93
CA SER A 13 2.47 12.84 15.12
C SER A 13 1.39 12.34 14.16
N ARG A 14 1.55 11.13 13.65
CA ARG A 14 0.56 10.51 12.76
C ARG A 14 -0.69 10.07 13.51
N LEU A 15 -0.56 9.58 14.73
CA LEU A 15 -1.71 9.24 15.56
C LEU A 15 -2.62 10.46 15.79
N HIS A 16 -2.04 11.61 16.13
CA HIS A 16 -2.80 12.87 16.28
C HIS A 16 -3.49 13.32 14.98
N ALA A 17 -2.87 13.09 13.82
CA ALA A 17 -3.50 13.40 12.55
C ALA A 17 -4.71 12.48 12.29
N ILE A 18 -4.58 11.19 12.61
CA ILE A 18 -5.66 10.20 12.45
C ILE A 18 -6.81 10.46 13.43
N GLU A 19 -6.54 10.86 14.67
CA GLU A 19 -7.56 11.24 15.66
C GLU A 19 -8.48 12.37 15.15
N ARG A 20 -7.98 13.28 14.32
CA ARG A 20 -8.77 14.35 13.72
C ARG A 20 -9.80 13.89 12.70
N TYR A 21 -9.70 12.66 12.18
CA TYR A 21 -10.65 12.15 11.17
C TYR A 21 -12.10 12.17 11.68
N GLU A 22 -12.32 11.87 12.94
CA GLU A 22 -13.66 11.83 13.53
C GLU A 22 -14.38 13.18 13.49
N SER A 23 -13.64 14.27 13.67
CA SER A 23 -14.22 15.62 13.83
C SER A 23 -13.97 16.57 12.65
N HIS A 24 -13.03 16.25 11.74
CA HIS A 24 -12.57 17.15 10.67
C HIS A 24 -12.51 16.47 9.30
N ALA A 25 -13.24 15.37 9.08
CA ALA A 25 -13.17 14.62 7.83
C ALA A 25 -13.49 15.48 6.58
N GLU A 26 -14.53 16.32 6.68
CA GLU A 26 -14.95 17.20 5.59
C GLU A 26 -13.89 18.25 5.27
N ASP A 27 -13.30 18.88 6.29
CA ASP A 27 -12.24 19.85 6.10
C ASP A 27 -11.00 19.23 5.47
N ILE A 28 -10.57 18.05 5.95
CA ILE A 28 -9.43 17.31 5.41
C ILE A 28 -9.65 16.96 3.93
N GLN A 29 -10.85 16.51 3.58
CA GLN A 29 -11.17 16.17 2.20
C GLN A 29 -11.32 17.41 1.31
N ARG A 30 -11.88 18.51 1.81
CA ARG A 30 -11.90 19.77 1.08
C ARG A 30 -10.48 20.29 0.79
N ASP A 31 -9.63 20.34 1.79
CA ASP A 31 -8.24 20.77 1.64
C ASP A 31 -7.48 19.85 0.68
N THR A 32 -7.79 18.55 0.69
CA THR A 32 -7.22 17.58 -0.25
C THR A 32 -7.65 17.88 -1.69
N LEU A 33 -8.95 18.14 -1.93
CA LEU A 33 -9.44 18.49 -3.27
C LEU A 33 -8.80 19.78 -3.77
N GLU A 34 -8.80 20.83 -2.96
CA GLU A 34 -8.20 22.14 -3.32
C GLU A 34 -6.72 21.98 -3.70
N ARG A 35 -5.96 21.22 -2.91
CA ARG A 35 -4.57 20.93 -3.21
C ARG A 35 -4.39 20.16 -4.53
N LEU A 36 -5.17 19.11 -4.77
CA LEU A 36 -5.10 18.33 -6.00
C LEU A 36 -5.43 19.17 -7.24
N LEU A 37 -6.47 20.02 -7.17
CA LEU A 37 -6.84 20.93 -8.25
C LEU A 37 -5.72 21.94 -8.52
N HIS A 38 -5.17 22.56 -7.47
CA HIS A 38 -4.07 23.51 -7.60
C HIS A 38 -2.81 22.88 -8.22
N GLU A 39 -2.40 21.72 -7.74
CA GLU A 39 -1.23 21.01 -8.24
C GLU A 39 -1.40 20.61 -9.72
N ALA A 40 -2.57 20.08 -10.09
CA ALA A 40 -2.85 19.60 -11.44
C ALA A 40 -3.31 20.71 -12.42
N ALA A 41 -3.50 21.96 -11.98
CA ALA A 41 -4.08 23.04 -12.78
C ALA A 41 -3.36 23.28 -14.12
N ARG A 42 -2.03 23.12 -14.14
CA ARG A 42 -1.20 23.35 -15.34
C ARG A 42 -1.03 22.13 -16.23
N THR A 43 -1.60 20.98 -15.86
CA THR A 43 -1.62 19.80 -16.73
C THR A 43 -2.62 19.99 -17.88
N GLU A 44 -2.49 19.18 -18.94
CA GLU A 44 -3.49 19.20 -20.03
C GLU A 44 -4.90 18.92 -19.52
N TRP A 45 -5.04 17.95 -18.60
CA TRP A 45 -6.31 17.60 -17.98
C TRP A 45 -6.88 18.74 -17.14
N GLY A 46 -6.02 19.37 -16.30
CA GLY A 46 -6.42 20.51 -15.47
C GLY A 46 -6.84 21.74 -16.30
N GLN A 47 -6.12 22.05 -17.37
CA GLN A 47 -6.47 23.14 -18.31
C GLN A 47 -7.78 22.84 -19.05
N ARG A 48 -7.96 21.60 -19.50
CA ARG A 48 -9.18 21.16 -20.20
C ARG A 48 -10.44 21.41 -19.40
N TYR A 49 -10.40 21.19 -18.09
CA TYR A 49 -11.56 21.35 -17.20
C TYR A 49 -11.53 22.65 -16.39
N GLY A 50 -10.47 23.43 -16.48
CA GLY A 50 -10.35 24.74 -15.82
C GLY A 50 -10.13 24.64 -14.31
N TYR A 51 -9.22 23.79 -13.85
CA TYR A 51 -8.92 23.54 -12.43
C TYR A 51 -8.55 24.81 -11.66
N ASP A 52 -7.88 25.79 -12.30
CA ASP A 52 -7.53 27.09 -11.70
C ASP A 52 -8.76 27.88 -11.21
N ASN A 53 -9.95 27.57 -11.72
CA ASN A 53 -11.20 28.28 -11.41
C ASN A 53 -12.20 27.38 -10.67
N MET A 54 -11.73 26.35 -9.98
CA MET A 54 -12.55 25.47 -9.15
C MET A 54 -12.16 25.63 -7.68
N HIS A 55 -13.15 25.92 -6.85
CA HIS A 55 -12.96 26.19 -5.42
C HIS A 55 -13.87 25.33 -4.53
N SER A 56 -14.70 24.48 -5.13
CA SER A 56 -15.61 23.61 -4.38
C SER A 56 -15.82 22.25 -5.06
N TYR A 57 -16.33 21.31 -4.28
CA TYR A 57 -16.74 20.00 -4.77
C TYR A 57 -17.84 20.12 -5.85
N GLU A 58 -18.81 21.01 -5.66
CA GLU A 58 -19.93 21.19 -6.57
C GLU A 58 -19.44 21.67 -7.94
N GLU A 59 -18.48 22.60 -7.96
CA GLU A 59 -17.86 23.06 -9.22
C GLU A 59 -17.07 21.95 -9.91
N PHE A 60 -16.33 21.15 -9.14
CA PHE A 60 -15.60 20.00 -9.65
C PHE A 60 -16.55 18.96 -10.22
N ALA A 61 -17.57 18.55 -9.48
CA ALA A 61 -18.54 17.53 -9.89
C ALA A 61 -19.38 17.97 -11.12
N ALA A 62 -19.65 19.27 -11.27
CA ALA A 62 -20.40 19.80 -12.41
C ALA A 62 -19.58 19.83 -13.71
N LYS A 63 -18.24 19.95 -13.63
CA LYS A 63 -17.38 20.17 -14.80
C LYS A 63 -16.54 18.95 -15.17
N VAL A 64 -16.12 18.15 -14.19
CA VAL A 64 -15.22 17.03 -14.41
C VAL A 64 -16.02 15.72 -14.49
N PRO A 65 -16.03 15.05 -15.64
CA PRO A 65 -16.79 13.81 -15.77
C PRO A 65 -16.11 12.67 -15.02
N VAL A 66 -16.91 11.73 -14.51
CA VAL A 66 -16.39 10.43 -14.04
C VAL A 66 -15.82 9.71 -15.26
N SER A 67 -14.55 9.33 -15.17
CA SER A 67 -13.82 8.69 -16.27
C SER A 67 -13.40 7.27 -15.90
N THR A 68 -13.57 6.37 -16.84
CA THR A 68 -13.06 5.00 -16.75
C THR A 68 -11.58 4.93 -17.16
N TYR A 69 -10.90 3.83 -16.82
CA TYR A 69 -9.52 3.60 -17.28
C TYR A 69 -9.42 3.63 -18.82
N GLU A 70 -10.39 3.09 -19.54
CA GLU A 70 -10.35 3.05 -21.02
C GLU A 70 -10.43 4.46 -21.64
N GLU A 71 -11.13 5.38 -20.99
CA GLU A 71 -11.19 6.79 -21.42
C GLU A 71 -9.87 7.53 -21.11
N LEU A 72 -9.21 7.19 -20.01
CA LEU A 72 -7.93 7.77 -19.64
C LEU A 72 -6.72 7.12 -20.32
N LYS A 73 -6.88 5.94 -20.91
CA LYS A 73 -5.81 5.11 -21.45
C LYS A 73 -4.93 5.84 -22.46
N GLY A 74 -5.53 6.65 -23.35
CA GLY A 74 -4.78 7.42 -24.34
C GLY A 74 -3.83 8.44 -23.69
N TYR A 75 -4.27 9.10 -22.63
CA TYR A 75 -3.44 10.02 -21.85
C TYR A 75 -2.33 9.26 -21.12
N ILE A 76 -2.66 8.14 -20.50
CA ILE A 76 -1.68 7.28 -19.79
C ILE A 76 -0.62 6.75 -20.77
N ASP A 77 -1.00 6.34 -21.97
CA ASP A 77 -0.05 5.86 -22.99
C ASP A 77 0.91 6.98 -23.44
N ARG A 78 0.43 8.22 -23.57
CA ARG A 78 1.29 9.39 -23.86
C ARG A 78 2.27 9.64 -22.71
N MET A 79 1.80 9.59 -21.47
CA MET A 79 2.67 9.71 -20.28
C MET A 79 3.73 8.60 -20.25
N ARG A 80 3.38 7.38 -20.61
CA ARG A 80 4.33 6.24 -20.70
C ARG A 80 5.40 6.48 -21.76
N HIS A 81 5.09 7.18 -22.84
CA HIS A 81 6.06 7.59 -23.88
C HIS A 81 6.86 8.83 -23.49
N GLY A 82 6.71 9.33 -22.26
CA GLY A 82 7.53 10.38 -21.70
C GLY A 82 6.93 11.78 -21.79
N GLU A 83 5.68 11.90 -22.23
CA GLU A 83 4.99 13.18 -22.26
C GLU A 83 4.72 13.66 -20.82
N ARG A 84 4.99 14.95 -20.60
CA ARG A 84 4.90 15.58 -19.28
C ARG A 84 3.58 16.33 -19.14
N ASP A 85 3.20 16.56 -17.91
CA ASP A 85 2.09 17.46 -17.56
C ASP A 85 0.76 17.09 -18.26
N VAL A 86 0.49 15.78 -18.44
CA VAL A 86 -0.72 15.29 -19.10
C VAL A 86 -1.86 15.16 -18.07
N LEU A 87 -1.84 14.15 -17.19
CA LEU A 87 -2.82 13.95 -16.11
C LEU A 87 -2.31 14.44 -14.76
N TRP A 88 -1.00 14.44 -14.57
CA TRP A 88 -0.33 14.88 -13.35
C TRP A 88 0.93 15.67 -13.71
N PRO A 89 1.39 16.61 -12.85
CA PRO A 89 2.56 17.43 -13.16
C PRO A 89 3.84 16.62 -13.31
N GLY A 90 4.67 17.05 -14.25
CA GLY A 90 5.96 16.46 -14.52
C GLY A 90 5.89 15.16 -15.30
N GLN A 91 6.95 14.36 -15.19
CA GLN A 91 7.05 13.05 -15.83
C GLN A 91 6.87 11.93 -14.82
N VAL A 92 5.94 11.02 -15.09
CA VAL A 92 5.77 9.79 -14.31
C VAL A 92 6.68 8.72 -14.87
N LYS A 93 7.55 8.17 -14.02
CA LYS A 93 8.51 7.13 -14.38
C LYS A 93 7.99 5.72 -14.19
N TRP A 94 7.17 5.51 -13.16
CA TRP A 94 6.73 4.18 -12.74
C TRP A 94 5.26 3.94 -13.08
N TYR A 95 4.97 2.72 -13.55
CA TYR A 95 3.62 2.26 -13.86
C TYR A 95 3.39 0.91 -13.25
N ALA A 96 2.42 0.82 -12.35
CA ALA A 96 2.00 -0.44 -11.77
C ALA A 96 1.16 -1.22 -12.77
N LYS A 97 1.57 -2.49 -13.03
CA LYS A 97 0.79 -3.41 -13.85
C LYS A 97 -0.28 -4.05 -12.99
N SER A 98 -1.54 -3.68 -13.24
CA SER A 98 -2.69 -4.30 -12.60
C SER A 98 -3.26 -5.40 -13.49
N SER A 99 -3.60 -6.56 -12.88
CA SER A 99 -4.38 -7.60 -13.56
C SER A 99 -5.80 -7.07 -13.76
N GLY A 100 -6.14 -6.69 -14.99
CA GLY A 100 -7.48 -6.25 -15.31
C GLY A 100 -8.49 -7.40 -15.14
N THR A 101 -9.49 -7.20 -14.30
CA THR A 101 -10.61 -8.14 -14.12
C THR A 101 -11.60 -8.12 -15.29
N THR A 102 -11.50 -7.16 -16.19
CA THR A 102 -12.37 -6.98 -17.37
C THR A 102 -11.50 -7.02 -18.64
N ASN A 103 -11.71 -8.00 -19.50
CA ASN A 103 -11.12 -8.14 -20.85
C ASN A 103 -9.64 -8.53 -20.99
N ASP A 104 -9.04 -9.32 -20.11
CA ASP A 104 -7.67 -9.91 -20.23
C ASP A 104 -6.54 -8.91 -20.61
N LYS A 105 -6.76 -7.61 -20.55
CA LYS A 105 -5.75 -6.60 -20.85
C LYS A 105 -5.20 -5.98 -19.57
N SER A 106 -3.90 -6.08 -19.38
CA SER A 106 -3.20 -5.41 -18.29
C SER A 106 -3.45 -3.91 -18.32
N LYS A 107 -3.76 -3.33 -17.16
CA LYS A 107 -3.83 -1.88 -16.96
C LYS A 107 -2.47 -1.39 -16.45
N PHE A 108 -2.09 -0.20 -16.87
CA PHE A 108 -0.85 0.47 -16.42
C PHE A 108 -1.23 1.70 -15.62
N ILE A 109 -1.18 1.59 -14.31
CA ILE A 109 -1.56 2.67 -13.39
C ILE A 109 -0.33 3.54 -13.14
N PRO A 110 -0.37 4.85 -13.44
CA PRO A 110 0.73 5.76 -13.16
C PRO A 110 1.00 5.86 -11.65
N VAL A 111 2.25 5.70 -11.26
CA VAL A 111 2.69 5.85 -9.87
C VAL A 111 3.59 7.07 -9.79
N SER A 112 3.04 8.21 -9.42
CA SER A 112 3.76 9.45 -9.26
C SER A 112 4.66 9.42 -8.02
N ARG A 113 5.57 10.41 -7.91
CA ARG A 113 6.37 10.58 -6.71
C ARG A 113 5.51 10.87 -5.49
N ASP A 114 4.49 11.72 -5.67
CA ASP A 114 3.56 12.09 -4.60
C ASP A 114 2.72 10.88 -4.17
N GLY A 115 2.21 10.08 -5.14
CA GLY A 115 1.53 8.82 -4.85
C GLY A 115 2.41 7.81 -4.07
N LEU A 116 3.73 7.76 -4.35
CA LEU A 116 4.64 6.93 -3.55
C LEU A 116 4.74 7.44 -2.11
N HIS A 117 4.91 8.75 -1.90
CA HIS A 117 5.19 9.33 -0.58
C HIS A 117 3.93 9.54 0.23
N ASP A 118 2.96 10.26 -0.32
CA ASP A 118 1.79 10.73 0.42
C ASP A 118 0.72 9.64 0.59
N THR A 119 0.78 8.59 -0.24
CA THR A 119 -0.19 7.50 -0.24
C THR A 119 0.45 6.21 0.31
N HIS A 120 1.32 5.57 -0.48
CA HIS A 120 1.81 4.23 -0.17
C HIS A 120 2.76 4.18 1.03
N TYR A 121 3.78 5.04 1.08
CA TYR A 121 4.73 5.02 2.22
C TYR A 121 4.10 5.60 3.47
N GLN A 122 3.21 6.58 3.33
CA GLN A 122 2.43 7.08 4.46
C GLN A 122 1.56 5.97 5.04
N GLY A 123 0.85 5.20 4.19
CA GLY A 123 0.05 4.06 4.64
C GLY A 123 0.87 2.99 5.36
N GLY A 124 2.06 2.67 4.86
CA GLY A 124 2.98 1.77 5.55
C GLY A 124 3.45 2.30 6.92
N THR A 125 3.67 3.62 7.01
CA THR A 125 4.04 4.29 8.27
C THR A 125 2.90 4.24 9.28
N ASP A 126 1.68 4.52 8.83
CA ASP A 126 0.50 4.56 9.71
C ASP A 126 0.05 3.16 10.14
N ALA A 127 0.27 2.13 9.32
CA ALA A 127 0.09 0.74 9.74
C ALA A 127 0.97 0.41 10.96
N VAL A 128 2.24 0.85 10.93
CA VAL A 128 3.16 0.69 12.07
C VAL A 128 2.74 1.57 13.24
N ALA A 129 2.32 2.82 13.00
CA ALA A 129 1.88 3.74 14.05
C ALA A 129 0.69 3.17 14.85
N LEU A 130 -0.36 2.74 14.15
CA LEU A 130 -1.56 2.16 14.75
C LEU A 130 -1.26 0.83 15.47
N TYR A 131 -0.42 -0.02 14.85
CA TYR A 131 0.00 -1.26 15.51
C TYR A 131 0.72 -0.98 16.83
N LEU A 132 1.69 -0.06 16.84
CA LEU A 132 2.43 0.31 18.04
C LEU A 132 1.54 0.98 19.09
N HIS A 133 0.55 1.77 18.67
CA HIS A 133 -0.43 2.37 19.58
C HIS A 133 -1.24 1.31 20.32
N ASN A 134 -1.78 0.35 19.58
CA ASN A 134 -2.60 -0.74 20.12
C ASN A 134 -1.78 -1.77 20.91
N ASN A 135 -0.46 -1.84 20.69
CA ASN A 135 0.45 -2.81 21.33
C ASN A 135 1.60 -2.10 22.05
N PRO A 136 1.38 -1.55 23.26
CA PRO A 136 2.41 -0.80 24.00
C PRO A 136 3.68 -1.60 24.33
N LEU A 137 3.56 -2.93 24.45
CA LEU A 137 4.66 -3.83 24.76
C LEU A 137 5.38 -4.39 23.52
N SER A 138 4.95 -3.98 22.32
CA SER A 138 5.54 -4.43 21.05
C SER A 138 7.07 -4.24 21.01
N ARG A 139 7.72 -5.21 20.38
CA ARG A 139 9.16 -5.24 20.09
C ARG A 139 9.43 -5.25 18.58
N LEU A 140 8.56 -4.65 17.80
CA LEU A 140 8.53 -4.66 16.33
C LEU A 140 9.92 -4.40 15.71
N PHE A 141 10.64 -3.40 16.22
CA PHE A 141 11.95 -2.99 15.70
C PHE A 141 13.14 -3.70 16.33
N ASP A 142 12.92 -4.65 17.25
CA ASP A 142 14.00 -5.44 17.85
C ASP A 142 14.44 -6.60 16.94
N GLY A 143 13.79 -6.78 15.80
CA GLY A 143 14.12 -7.76 14.77
C GLY A 143 14.03 -7.20 13.36
N LYS A 144 13.91 -8.09 12.39
CA LYS A 144 13.76 -7.77 10.97
C LYS A 144 12.30 -7.83 10.53
N ALA A 145 11.95 -6.97 9.59
CA ALA A 145 10.72 -7.07 8.83
C ALA A 145 10.93 -7.95 7.59
N LEU A 146 10.20 -9.03 7.43
CA LEU A 146 10.14 -9.76 6.16
C LEU A 146 9.08 -9.12 5.28
N ILE A 147 9.49 -8.42 4.22
CA ILE A 147 8.60 -7.74 3.28
C ILE A 147 8.65 -8.45 1.93
N LEU A 148 7.55 -9.08 1.54
CA LEU A 148 7.40 -9.68 0.22
C LEU A 148 6.94 -8.65 -0.81
N GLY A 149 7.48 -8.78 -2.01
CA GLY A 149 7.09 -7.97 -3.16
C GLY A 149 7.03 -8.77 -4.44
N GLY A 150 6.31 -8.23 -5.40
CA GLY A 150 6.27 -8.74 -6.76
C GLY A 150 7.58 -8.52 -7.52
N SER A 151 7.51 -8.40 -8.83
CA SER A 151 8.67 -8.24 -9.71
C SER A 151 8.46 -7.10 -10.70
N HIS A 152 9.57 -6.65 -11.29
CA HIS A 152 9.51 -5.79 -12.45
C HIS A 152 9.02 -6.54 -13.68
N ALA A 153 8.40 -5.82 -14.61
CA ALA A 153 7.91 -6.34 -15.87
C ALA A 153 8.59 -5.63 -17.06
N PRO A 154 9.90 -5.85 -17.29
CA PRO A 154 10.69 -5.07 -18.23
C PRO A 154 10.20 -5.19 -19.67
N ASN A 155 9.53 -6.29 -20.04
CA ASN A 155 8.93 -6.47 -21.37
C ASN A 155 7.83 -5.44 -21.69
N TYR A 156 7.33 -4.74 -20.68
CA TYR A 156 6.33 -3.68 -20.84
C TYR A 156 6.90 -2.27 -20.73
N ASN A 157 8.22 -2.13 -20.53
CA ASN A 157 8.86 -0.83 -20.47
C ASN A 157 8.79 -0.16 -21.85
N VAL A 158 8.53 1.15 -21.86
CA VAL A 158 8.43 1.97 -23.05
C VAL A 158 9.18 3.25 -22.81
N ALA A 159 10.08 3.62 -23.73
CA ALA A 159 10.86 4.86 -23.65
C ALA A 159 11.45 5.08 -22.24
N ASN A 160 10.93 6.06 -21.50
CA ASN A 160 11.41 6.43 -20.16
C ASN A 160 10.55 5.88 -19.02
N SER A 161 9.58 5.01 -19.31
CA SER A 161 8.71 4.42 -18.30
C SER A 161 9.14 3.01 -17.92
N LEU A 162 9.06 2.69 -16.63
CA LEU A 162 9.36 1.40 -16.04
C LEU A 162 8.08 0.77 -15.49
N VAL A 163 7.93 -0.53 -15.72
CA VAL A 163 6.72 -1.26 -15.33
C VAL A 163 7.06 -2.37 -14.34
N GLY A 164 6.18 -2.57 -13.37
CA GLY A 164 6.29 -3.66 -12.40
C GLY A 164 5.02 -3.82 -11.58
N ASP A 165 5.00 -4.82 -10.71
CA ASP A 165 3.99 -4.89 -9.67
C ASP A 165 4.16 -3.70 -8.71
N LEU A 166 3.07 -3.19 -8.12
CA LEU A 166 3.16 -2.06 -7.18
C LEU A 166 4.19 -2.31 -6.08
N SER A 167 4.16 -3.48 -5.46
CA SER A 167 5.07 -3.84 -4.37
C SER A 167 6.55 -3.89 -4.81
N ALA A 168 6.82 -4.22 -6.07
CA ALA A 168 8.18 -4.12 -6.62
C ALA A 168 8.61 -2.65 -6.78
N ILE A 169 7.72 -1.80 -7.25
CA ILE A 169 7.95 -0.35 -7.37
C ILE A 169 8.23 0.26 -5.99
N LEU A 170 7.44 -0.11 -4.99
CA LEU A 170 7.65 0.34 -3.60
C LEU A 170 9.01 -0.10 -3.07
N ILE A 171 9.39 -1.38 -3.23
CA ILE A 171 10.70 -1.88 -2.80
C ILE A 171 11.85 -1.20 -3.55
N GLU A 172 11.67 -0.92 -4.84
CA GLU A 172 12.69 -0.23 -5.66
C GLU A 172 12.98 1.18 -5.15
N ASN A 173 11.95 1.92 -4.75
CA ASN A 173 12.04 3.33 -4.35
C ASN A 173 12.06 3.55 -2.84
N ILE A 174 12.09 2.49 -2.03
CA ILE A 174 12.06 2.59 -0.56
C ILE A 174 13.27 3.33 -0.01
N ASN A 175 13.06 4.09 1.06
CA ASN A 175 14.15 4.78 1.76
C ASN A 175 15.28 3.80 2.11
N PRO A 176 16.54 4.09 1.78
CA PRO A 176 17.69 3.22 2.08
C PRO A 176 17.80 2.80 3.54
N LEU A 177 17.38 3.62 4.50
CA LEU A 177 17.40 3.29 5.93
C LEU A 177 16.47 2.11 6.26
N VAL A 178 15.34 1.98 5.56
CA VAL A 178 14.42 0.85 5.76
C VAL A 178 15.07 -0.46 5.31
N ASN A 179 15.97 -0.43 4.33
CA ASN A 179 16.72 -1.62 3.91
C ASN A 179 17.64 -2.19 5.01
N LEU A 180 17.97 -1.41 6.05
CA LEU A 180 18.75 -1.89 7.17
C LEU A 180 17.95 -2.80 8.12
N VAL A 181 16.64 -2.61 8.17
CA VAL A 181 15.75 -3.35 9.09
C VAL A 181 14.89 -4.41 8.38
N ARG A 182 14.78 -4.39 7.06
CA ARG A 182 14.00 -5.37 6.29
C ARG A 182 14.85 -6.50 5.69
N ILE A 183 14.19 -7.61 5.41
CA ILE A 183 14.67 -8.73 4.59
C ILE A 183 13.57 -9.08 3.55
N PRO A 184 13.92 -9.75 2.44
CA PRO A 184 15.26 -10.01 1.92
C PRO A 184 15.93 -8.74 1.37
N PRO A 185 17.23 -8.78 1.04
CA PRO A 185 17.88 -7.70 0.30
C PRO A 185 17.15 -7.42 -1.01
N LYS A 186 17.18 -6.16 -1.47
CA LYS A 186 16.46 -5.68 -2.68
C LYS A 186 16.68 -6.60 -3.89
N LYS A 187 17.93 -7.01 -4.13
CA LYS A 187 18.28 -7.89 -5.25
C LYS A 187 17.47 -9.20 -5.27
N ILE A 188 17.17 -9.76 -4.11
CA ILE A 188 16.40 -11.00 -3.97
C ILE A 188 14.90 -10.70 -3.97
N ALA A 189 14.47 -9.62 -3.30
CA ALA A 189 13.07 -9.21 -3.27
C ALA A 189 12.48 -8.97 -4.68
N LEU A 190 13.31 -8.56 -5.64
CA LEU A 190 12.90 -8.18 -7.00
C LEU A 190 13.17 -9.27 -8.06
N LEU A 191 13.57 -10.47 -7.67
CA LEU A 191 13.70 -11.59 -8.62
C LEU A 191 12.36 -11.84 -9.32
N SER A 192 12.43 -12.14 -10.62
CA SER A 192 11.25 -12.42 -11.43
C SER A 192 10.77 -13.87 -11.32
N ASP A 193 11.69 -14.83 -11.18
CA ASP A 193 11.33 -16.21 -10.92
C ASP A 193 10.85 -16.40 -9.51
N PHE A 194 9.60 -16.85 -9.36
CA PHE A 194 8.96 -16.97 -8.04
C PHE A 194 9.57 -18.11 -7.20
N GLU A 195 9.93 -19.22 -7.81
CA GLU A 195 10.49 -20.37 -7.07
C GLU A 195 11.88 -20.07 -6.55
N GLU A 196 12.75 -19.50 -7.39
CA GLU A 196 14.07 -19.06 -6.96
C GLU A 196 13.96 -17.99 -5.86
N LYS A 197 13.05 -17.00 -6.04
CA LYS A 197 12.79 -15.96 -5.04
C LYS A 197 12.37 -16.56 -3.72
N ARG A 198 11.36 -17.45 -3.71
CA ARG A 198 10.83 -18.13 -2.53
C ARG A 198 11.93 -18.84 -1.77
N ASP A 199 12.72 -19.66 -2.48
CA ASP A 199 13.76 -20.48 -1.88
C ASP A 199 14.86 -19.62 -1.26
N ARG A 200 15.33 -18.58 -1.96
CA ARG A 200 16.32 -17.64 -1.42
C ARG A 200 15.81 -16.83 -0.25
N ILE A 201 14.55 -16.43 -0.27
CA ILE A 201 13.92 -15.73 0.87
C ILE A 201 13.89 -16.67 2.07
N ALA A 202 13.45 -17.91 1.91
CA ALA A 202 13.38 -18.91 2.98
C ALA A 202 14.74 -19.17 3.61
N GLU A 203 15.80 -19.37 2.82
CA GLU A 203 17.17 -19.57 3.29
C GLU A 203 17.71 -18.40 4.12
N ILE A 204 17.36 -17.17 3.76
CA ILE A 204 17.78 -15.97 4.51
C ILE A 204 16.97 -15.85 5.79
N ALA A 205 15.66 -16.04 5.70
CA ALA A 205 14.71 -15.76 6.75
C ALA A 205 14.86 -16.70 7.95
N ILE A 206 15.20 -17.97 7.71
CA ILE A 206 15.51 -18.95 8.78
C ILE A 206 16.61 -18.44 9.72
N LYS A 207 17.58 -17.69 9.21
CA LYS A 207 18.77 -17.23 9.96
C LYS A 207 18.58 -15.89 10.66
N LYS A 208 17.35 -15.32 10.60
CA LYS A 208 17.09 -13.96 11.12
C LYS A 208 16.03 -13.98 12.20
N ASN A 209 16.20 -13.10 13.17
CA ASN A 209 15.15 -12.78 14.11
C ASN A 209 14.12 -11.91 13.40
N VAL A 210 13.00 -12.48 12.97
CA VAL A 210 11.90 -11.79 12.32
C VAL A 210 10.82 -11.48 13.35
N THR A 211 10.43 -10.21 13.43
CA THR A 211 9.41 -9.72 14.37
C THR A 211 8.10 -9.37 13.65
N ASN A 212 8.17 -9.07 12.36
CA ASN A 212 6.99 -8.76 11.58
C ASN A 212 7.14 -9.22 10.13
N ILE A 213 6.01 -9.52 9.50
CA ILE A 213 5.93 -9.92 8.11
C ILE A 213 4.91 -9.05 7.37
N SER A 214 5.15 -8.76 6.09
CA SER A 214 4.27 -7.97 5.24
C SER A 214 4.16 -8.54 3.84
N GLY A 215 2.94 -8.65 3.33
CA GLY A 215 2.70 -9.10 1.96
C GLY A 215 1.35 -9.76 1.74
N VAL A 216 1.18 -10.32 0.55
CA VAL A 216 -0.03 -11.06 0.18
C VAL A 216 -0.05 -12.41 0.91
N PRO A 217 -1.17 -12.81 1.57
CA PRO A 217 -1.25 -14.03 2.35
C PRO A 217 -0.83 -15.30 1.62
N SER A 218 -1.26 -15.50 0.38
CA SER A 218 -0.90 -16.69 -0.40
C SER A 218 0.61 -16.81 -0.67
N TRP A 219 1.27 -15.71 -1.00
CA TRP A 219 2.71 -15.69 -1.26
C TRP A 219 3.53 -15.87 0.02
N MET A 220 3.10 -15.22 1.10
CA MET A 220 3.72 -15.39 2.40
C MET A 220 3.62 -16.84 2.87
N MET A 221 2.46 -17.48 2.67
CA MET A 221 2.24 -18.90 3.01
C MET A 221 3.24 -19.81 2.27
N ALA A 222 3.47 -19.57 0.96
CA ALA A 222 4.44 -20.34 0.18
C ALA A 222 5.87 -20.21 0.73
N VAL A 223 6.27 -19.01 1.15
CA VAL A 223 7.58 -18.76 1.77
C VAL A 223 7.69 -19.44 3.13
N ILE A 224 6.66 -19.33 3.97
CA ILE A 224 6.61 -19.97 5.29
C ILE A 224 6.69 -21.50 5.16
N THR A 225 5.90 -22.09 4.27
CA THR A 225 5.94 -23.54 4.03
C THR A 225 7.35 -23.98 3.63
N ARG A 226 7.95 -23.29 2.67
CA ARG A 226 9.32 -23.60 2.22
C ARG A 226 10.35 -23.46 3.33
N MET A 227 10.21 -22.46 4.16
CA MET A 227 11.08 -22.23 5.32
C MET A 227 10.97 -23.36 6.36
N LEU A 228 9.75 -23.83 6.66
CA LEU A 228 9.52 -24.93 7.58
C LEU A 228 10.13 -26.25 7.03
N GLU A 229 9.97 -26.52 5.74
CA GLU A 229 10.61 -27.66 5.07
C GLU A 229 12.13 -27.62 5.21
N LEU A 230 12.76 -26.48 4.91
CA LEU A 230 14.22 -26.34 4.97
C LEU A 230 14.77 -26.39 6.40
N SER A 231 14.02 -25.90 7.39
CA SER A 231 14.44 -25.90 8.78
C SER A 231 14.15 -27.21 9.51
N GLY A 232 13.32 -28.08 8.95
CA GLY A 232 12.81 -29.27 9.61
C GLY A 232 11.92 -28.98 10.82
N LYS A 233 11.40 -27.75 10.92
CA LYS A 233 10.49 -27.31 11.99
C LYS A 233 9.04 -27.52 11.58
N GLN A 234 8.18 -27.70 12.56
CA GLN A 234 6.75 -27.93 12.34
C GLN A 234 5.96 -26.61 12.44
N TYR A 235 6.41 -25.69 13.30
CA TYR A 235 5.70 -24.45 13.57
C TYR A 235 6.60 -23.24 13.36
N LEU A 236 5.99 -22.13 12.95
CA LEU A 236 6.69 -20.90 12.63
C LEU A 236 7.33 -20.24 13.86
N ASP A 237 6.68 -20.34 15.02
CA ASP A 237 7.21 -19.85 16.30
C ASP A 237 8.46 -20.59 16.78
N GLU A 238 8.76 -21.77 16.22
CA GLU A 238 10.04 -22.46 16.46
C GLU A 238 11.21 -21.85 15.65
N VAL A 239 10.88 -21.15 14.56
CA VAL A 239 11.86 -20.45 13.70
C VAL A 239 11.97 -18.98 14.09
N TRP A 240 10.82 -18.34 14.31
CA TRP A 240 10.70 -16.93 14.66
C TRP A 240 9.94 -16.74 15.97
N PRO A 241 10.58 -16.98 17.13
CA PRO A 241 9.91 -16.91 18.43
C PRO A 241 9.46 -15.49 18.82
N ASN A 242 9.94 -14.46 18.12
CA ASN A 242 9.62 -13.07 18.37
C ASN A 242 8.70 -12.48 17.29
N LEU A 243 8.12 -13.31 16.40
CA LEU A 243 7.13 -12.84 15.41
C LEU A 243 5.86 -12.40 16.12
N GLU A 244 5.43 -11.17 15.88
CA GLU A 244 4.30 -10.56 16.60
C GLU A 244 3.19 -10.02 15.68
N VAL A 245 3.47 -9.72 14.41
CA VAL A 245 2.44 -9.17 13.50
C VAL A 245 2.64 -9.54 12.04
N PHE A 246 1.51 -9.76 11.36
CA PHE A 246 1.41 -9.85 9.92
C PHE A 246 0.56 -8.69 9.38
N PHE A 247 1.21 -7.75 8.67
CA PHE A 247 0.54 -6.75 7.86
C PHE A 247 0.20 -7.36 6.51
N HIS A 248 -1.07 -7.60 6.23
CA HIS A 248 -1.50 -8.29 5.02
C HIS A 248 -2.53 -7.49 4.23
N GLY A 249 -2.62 -7.79 2.95
CA GLY A 249 -3.58 -7.16 2.04
C GLY A 249 -3.50 -7.74 0.64
N GLY A 250 -4.19 -7.10 -0.29
CA GLY A 250 -4.25 -7.51 -1.69
C GLY A 250 -5.25 -8.62 -2.01
N VAL A 251 -5.57 -9.46 -1.02
CA VAL A 251 -6.65 -10.47 -1.10
C VAL A 251 -7.28 -10.62 0.29
N ALA A 252 -8.53 -11.07 0.35
CA ALA A 252 -9.21 -11.35 1.61
C ALA A 252 -8.42 -12.37 2.45
N PHE A 253 -8.25 -12.10 3.73
CA PHE A 253 -7.49 -12.98 4.63
C PHE A 253 -8.26 -14.20 5.10
N THR A 254 -9.59 -14.14 5.14
CA THR A 254 -10.46 -15.19 5.67
C THR A 254 -10.12 -16.59 5.19
N PRO A 255 -9.85 -16.86 3.88
CA PRO A 255 -9.53 -18.21 3.41
C PRO A 255 -8.19 -18.76 3.95
N TYR A 256 -7.30 -17.88 4.40
CA TYR A 256 -5.97 -18.23 4.87
C TYR A 256 -5.86 -18.30 6.39
N ARG A 257 -6.77 -17.67 7.12
CA ARG A 257 -6.72 -17.49 8.57
C ARG A 257 -6.44 -18.78 9.33
N GLU A 258 -7.20 -19.84 9.04
CA GLU A 258 -6.99 -21.13 9.72
C GLU A 258 -5.64 -21.76 9.42
N GLN A 259 -5.12 -21.61 8.20
CA GLN A 259 -3.81 -22.14 7.83
C GLN A 259 -2.71 -21.45 8.64
N TYR A 260 -2.78 -20.13 8.76
CA TYR A 260 -1.84 -19.37 9.59
C TYR A 260 -1.93 -19.77 11.06
N HIS A 261 -3.14 -19.94 11.62
CA HIS A 261 -3.32 -20.37 13.01
C HIS A 261 -2.77 -21.78 13.28
N ARG A 262 -2.78 -22.67 12.27
CA ARG A 262 -2.17 -24.00 12.40
C ARG A 262 -0.65 -23.96 12.42
N LEU A 263 -0.05 -23.01 11.73
CA LEU A 263 1.40 -22.87 11.62
C LEU A 263 2.01 -22.00 12.74
N ILE A 264 1.22 -21.12 13.34
CA ILE A 264 1.65 -20.18 14.37
C ILE A 264 0.84 -20.42 15.64
N ARG A 265 1.47 -21.01 16.65
CA ARG A 265 0.82 -21.33 17.94
C ARG A 265 0.87 -20.17 18.94
N SER A 266 1.70 -19.17 18.67
CA SER A 266 1.83 -18.00 19.52
C SER A 266 0.52 -17.25 19.65
N THR A 267 0.07 -17.05 20.89
CA THR A 267 -1.12 -16.24 21.22
C THR A 267 -0.88 -14.72 21.07
N ASN A 268 0.38 -14.33 20.90
CA ASN A 268 0.79 -12.93 20.73
C ASN A 268 0.88 -12.53 19.25
N MET A 269 0.42 -13.38 18.33
CA MET A 269 0.43 -13.07 16.91
C MET A 269 -0.77 -12.22 16.53
N HIS A 270 -0.51 -11.06 15.94
CA HIS A 270 -1.52 -10.13 15.44
C HIS A 270 -1.61 -10.20 13.93
N TYR A 271 -2.80 -9.97 13.40
CA TYR A 271 -3.07 -9.85 11.97
C TYR A 271 -3.68 -8.48 11.73
N MET A 272 -3.11 -7.71 10.83
CA MET A 272 -3.55 -6.35 10.53
C MET A 272 -3.78 -6.20 9.02
N GLU A 273 -5.03 -6.02 8.65
CA GLU A 273 -5.42 -5.90 7.25
C GLU A 273 -5.18 -4.49 6.72
N THR A 274 -4.70 -4.41 5.47
CA THR A 274 -4.44 -3.16 4.76
C THR A 274 -5.09 -3.19 3.39
N TYR A 275 -5.68 -2.08 2.97
CA TYR A 275 -6.19 -1.92 1.62
C TYR A 275 -5.27 -1.01 0.81
N ASN A 276 -4.33 -1.64 0.13
CA ASN A 276 -3.37 -1.00 -0.75
C ASN A 276 -3.53 -1.55 -2.19
N ALA A 277 -3.92 -0.71 -3.13
CA ALA A 277 -4.08 -1.01 -4.55
C ALA A 277 -3.06 -0.22 -5.39
N SER A 278 -2.97 -0.51 -6.67
CA SER A 278 -2.06 0.20 -7.59
C SER A 278 -2.36 1.70 -7.66
N GLU A 279 -3.61 2.07 -7.46
CA GLU A 279 -4.14 3.43 -7.51
C GLU A 279 -3.87 4.23 -6.23
N GLY A 280 -3.65 3.57 -5.08
CA GLY A 280 -3.41 4.24 -3.81
C GLY A 280 -3.55 3.32 -2.61
N PHE A 281 -3.25 3.85 -1.44
CA PHE A 281 -3.47 3.20 -0.16
C PHE A 281 -4.74 3.80 0.47
N PHE A 282 -5.74 2.98 0.78
CA PHE A 282 -7.08 3.47 1.10
C PHE A 282 -7.54 3.18 2.52
N GLY A 283 -7.12 2.06 3.11
CA GLY A 283 -7.65 1.65 4.40
C GLY A 283 -6.68 0.83 5.24
N LEU A 284 -6.87 0.95 6.54
CA LEU A 284 -6.12 0.22 7.58
C LEU A 284 -7.07 -0.31 8.64
N GLN A 285 -6.91 -1.55 9.03
CA GLN A 285 -7.56 -2.07 10.23
C GLN A 285 -6.93 -1.40 11.45
N ASN A 286 -7.68 -0.54 12.13
CA ASN A 286 -7.23 0.21 13.30
C ASN A 286 -7.62 -0.44 14.63
N ASP A 287 -8.67 -1.27 14.63
CA ASP A 287 -9.12 -2.04 15.78
C ASP A 287 -8.96 -3.55 15.46
N PRO A 288 -8.15 -4.30 16.21
CA PRO A 288 -7.97 -5.74 15.98
C PRO A 288 -9.23 -6.57 16.27
N LEU A 289 -10.22 -6.00 16.96
CA LEU A 289 -11.50 -6.65 17.28
C LEU A 289 -12.60 -6.33 16.24
N ASP A 290 -12.37 -5.36 15.36
CA ASP A 290 -13.28 -4.99 14.29
C ASP A 290 -12.67 -5.35 12.93
N ALA A 291 -13.47 -6.00 12.08
CA ALA A 291 -13.07 -6.30 10.69
C ALA A 291 -13.15 -5.08 9.77
N ALA A 292 -13.77 -3.99 10.20
CA ALA A 292 -13.82 -2.74 9.44
C ALA A 292 -12.43 -2.10 9.34
N MET A 293 -12.20 -1.41 8.24
CA MET A 293 -11.00 -0.61 8.04
C MET A 293 -11.30 0.87 8.20
N LEU A 294 -10.40 1.58 8.85
CA LEU A 294 -10.39 3.03 8.85
C LEU A 294 -10.02 3.52 7.44
N LEU A 295 -10.90 4.33 6.84
CA LEU A 295 -10.62 5.01 5.58
C LEU A 295 -9.57 6.12 5.82
N MET A 296 -8.48 6.09 5.06
CA MET A 296 -7.38 7.04 5.20
C MET A 296 -7.63 8.28 4.34
N ILE A 297 -8.13 9.34 4.95
CA ILE A 297 -8.68 10.51 4.25
C ILE A 297 -7.67 11.64 4.00
N ASP A 298 -6.44 11.53 4.49
CA ASP A 298 -5.38 12.54 4.31
C ASP A 298 -4.21 12.06 3.42
N TYR A 299 -4.41 10.96 2.67
CA TYR A 299 -3.37 10.38 1.79
C TYR A 299 -3.36 10.96 0.37
N GLY A 300 -3.86 12.17 0.18
CA GLY A 300 -3.89 12.79 -1.14
C GLY A 300 -4.89 12.14 -2.10
N VAL A 301 -5.90 11.47 -1.57
CA VAL A 301 -7.02 10.91 -2.33
C VAL A 301 -8.29 11.65 -1.91
N PHE A 302 -9.00 12.20 -2.89
CA PHE A 302 -10.33 12.75 -2.68
C PHE A 302 -11.39 11.70 -2.99
N TYR A 303 -12.22 11.39 -2.02
CA TYR A 303 -13.19 10.30 -2.10
C TYR A 303 -14.56 10.78 -2.57
N LEU A 304 -15.05 10.20 -3.67
CA LEU A 304 -16.37 10.44 -4.20
C LEU A 304 -17.17 9.13 -4.27
N SER A 305 -18.33 9.10 -3.64
CA SER A 305 -19.24 7.98 -3.74
C SER A 305 -20.22 8.20 -4.90
N LEU A 306 -20.16 7.33 -5.91
CA LEU A 306 -21.09 7.36 -7.03
C LEU A 306 -22.55 7.08 -6.60
N ILE A 307 -22.75 6.37 -5.50
CA ILE A 307 -24.09 6.10 -4.94
C ILE A 307 -24.76 7.41 -4.48
N HIS A 308 -23.99 8.39 -4.02
CA HIS A 308 -24.50 9.69 -3.61
C HIS A 308 -24.77 10.65 -4.78
N ILE A 309 -24.24 10.37 -5.96
CA ILE A 309 -24.50 11.16 -7.18
C ILE A 309 -25.84 10.75 -7.82
N SER A 310 -26.22 9.48 -7.71
CA SER A 310 -27.45 8.94 -8.31
C SER A 310 -28.65 8.90 -7.37
N GLU A 311 -28.44 8.91 -6.05
CA GLU A 311 -29.51 8.92 -5.04
C GLU A 311 -29.09 9.72 -3.81
N PRO A 312 -29.83 10.77 -3.40
CA PRO A 312 -29.56 11.52 -2.18
C PRO A 312 -30.05 10.72 -0.95
N THR A 313 -29.39 9.66 -0.59
CA THR A 313 -29.71 8.87 0.60
C THR A 313 -28.46 8.73 1.49
N ARG A 314 -28.74 8.86 2.79
CA ARG A 314 -27.81 8.94 3.92
C ARG A 314 -26.60 8.00 3.82
N PRO A 315 -25.42 8.41 4.34
CA PRO A 315 -24.23 7.57 4.32
C PRO A 315 -24.50 6.23 5.02
N ARG A 316 -24.41 5.13 4.27
CA ARG A 316 -24.29 3.79 4.84
C ARG A 316 -22.83 3.48 4.92
N LEU A 317 -22.34 3.22 6.11
CA LEU A 317 -21.03 2.60 6.32
C LEU A 317 -20.99 1.31 5.51
N ILE A 318 -19.99 1.17 4.66
CA ILE A 318 -19.77 -0.06 3.89
C ILE A 318 -19.20 -1.07 4.88
N SER A 319 -20.03 -2.06 5.20
CA SER A 319 -19.64 -3.25 5.98
C SER A 319 -18.92 -4.25 5.08
#